data_6b6d61dc02f21fc1dfb933dd9d33bce3
#
_entry.id   6b6d61dc02f21fc1dfb933dd9d33bce3
#
_cell.length_a   1.000
_cell.length_b   1.000
_cell.length_c   1.000
_cell.angle_alpha   90.00
_cell.angle_beta   90.00
_cell.angle_gamma   90.00
#
_symmetry.space_group_name_H-M   'P 1'
#
loop_
_entity.id
_entity.type
_entity.pdbx_description
1 polymer ?
#
loop_
_entity_poly.entity_id
_entity_poly.type
_entity_poly.pdbx_seq_one_letter_code
_entity_poly.pdbx_strand_id
1 'polypeptide(L)'
;MNVFDVIGPVMIGPSSSHTAGAVKLGNVALSILGERCVSADILLSGSFASTYKGHGTDKALLSGIMGLSSDDGRIRTAWDLARERQLDCRFRPGSIPGAHPNTARITLRGETGKTCEVEGASIGGGSIMIHRVDGLAVNFTGQSHTLLIRHQDAPGAIAAVTNLLAENGINIGSFSLTRAKKGGEAVMMMEVDNEPCQELNEKIRLLPGIMELIFIKR
;
A
#
# COMPACT_ATOMS: atom_id res chain seq x y z
N MET A 1 17.70 18.69 -1.72
CA MET A 1 16.56 18.71 -0.80
C MET A 1 15.81 19.99 -1.06
N ASN A 2 14.59 19.89 -1.59
CA ASN A 2 13.75 21.05 -1.88
C ASN A 2 13.11 21.52 -0.56
N VAL A 3 12.83 22.82 -0.39
CA VAL A 3 12.16 23.36 0.80
C VAL A 3 10.80 22.66 1.06
N PHE A 4 10.13 22.22 0.02
CA PHE A 4 8.88 21.47 0.08
C PHE A 4 9.05 20.05 0.62
N ASP A 5 10.26 19.47 0.61
CA ASP A 5 10.55 18.17 1.22
C ASP A 5 10.61 18.27 2.76
N VAL A 6 10.78 19.50 3.28
CA VAL A 6 10.86 19.80 4.72
C VAL A 6 9.50 20.20 5.29
N ILE A 7 8.62 20.76 4.45
CA ILE A 7 7.25 21.11 4.83
C ILE A 7 6.43 19.82 4.76
N GLY A 8 6.07 19.26 5.91
CA GLY A 8 5.21 18.07 5.99
C GLY A 8 3.86 18.30 5.31
N PRO A 9 3.17 17.24 4.91
CA PRO A 9 1.85 17.33 4.28
C PRO A 9 0.82 17.96 5.23
N VAL A 10 -0.22 18.58 4.67
CA VAL A 10 -1.39 19.01 5.44
C VAL A 10 -2.01 17.76 6.10
N MET A 11 -2.19 17.79 7.41
CA MET A 11 -2.64 16.64 8.17
C MET A 11 -3.38 17.01 9.46
N ILE A 12 -4.23 16.14 9.93
CA ILE A 12 -4.92 16.22 11.22
C ILE A 12 -4.21 15.29 12.22
N GLY A 13 -3.18 15.80 12.88
CA GLY A 13 -2.44 15.04 13.87
C GLY A 13 -1.09 15.66 14.24
N PRO A 14 -0.45 15.18 15.32
CA PRO A 14 0.75 15.82 15.89
C PRO A 14 2.07 15.44 15.18
N SER A 15 2.07 14.43 14.31
CA SER A 15 3.31 13.89 13.72
C SER A 15 3.08 13.42 12.29
N SER A 16 3.91 13.87 11.35
CA SER A 16 3.83 13.46 9.94
C SER A 16 3.99 11.94 9.77
N SER A 17 4.89 11.32 10.53
CA SER A 17 5.09 9.86 10.46
C SER A 17 3.89 9.09 11.04
N HIS A 18 3.36 9.51 12.20
CA HIS A 18 2.29 8.82 12.92
C HIS A 18 0.89 9.17 12.38
N THR A 19 0.75 10.24 11.60
CA THR A 19 -0.52 10.64 10.98
C THR A 19 -0.48 10.43 9.47
N ALA A 20 0.18 11.29 8.72
CA ALA A 20 0.13 11.24 7.25
C ALA A 20 0.72 9.95 6.68
N GLY A 21 1.87 9.50 7.19
CA GLY A 21 2.46 8.22 6.79
C GLY A 21 1.58 7.03 7.15
N ALA A 22 0.96 7.04 8.33
CA ALA A 22 0.05 5.96 8.75
C ALA A 22 -1.23 5.92 7.91
N VAL A 23 -1.86 7.08 7.62
CA VAL A 23 -3.01 7.16 6.69
C VAL A 23 -2.62 6.58 5.33
N LYS A 24 -1.45 6.97 4.80
CA LYS A 24 -0.98 6.49 3.50
C LYS A 24 -0.73 4.99 3.48
N LEU A 25 -0.17 4.40 4.56
CA LEU A 25 -0.03 2.94 4.69
C LEU A 25 -1.40 2.24 4.62
N GLY A 26 -2.40 2.77 5.33
CA GLY A 26 -3.77 2.24 5.30
C GLY A 26 -4.40 2.34 3.91
N ASN A 27 -4.22 3.48 3.21
CA ASN A 27 -4.73 3.69 1.85
C ASN A 27 -4.10 2.73 0.84
N VAL A 28 -2.77 2.51 0.93
CA VAL A 28 -2.10 1.53 0.07
C VAL A 28 -2.62 0.12 0.33
N ALA A 29 -2.79 -0.27 1.59
CA ALA A 29 -3.34 -1.58 1.92
C ALA A 29 -4.77 -1.75 1.39
N LEU A 30 -5.62 -0.72 1.49
CA LEU A 30 -6.97 -0.73 0.92
C LEU A 30 -6.93 -0.84 -0.62
N SER A 31 -6.03 -0.11 -1.28
CA SER A 31 -5.87 -0.19 -2.74
C SER A 31 -5.45 -1.58 -3.20
N ILE A 32 -4.59 -2.27 -2.44
CA ILE A 32 -4.16 -3.64 -2.71
C ILE A 32 -5.33 -4.62 -2.49
N LEU A 33 -6.14 -4.43 -1.45
CA LEU A 33 -7.35 -5.21 -1.24
C LEU A 33 -8.33 -5.05 -2.42
N GLY A 34 -8.49 -3.82 -2.92
CA GLY A 34 -9.29 -3.49 -4.11
C GLY A 34 -10.80 -3.52 -3.92
N GLU A 35 -11.27 -3.66 -2.68
CA GLU A 35 -12.68 -3.66 -2.33
C GLU A 35 -12.91 -3.08 -0.92
N ARG A 36 -14.16 -2.99 -0.50
CA ARG A 36 -14.49 -2.51 0.84
C ARG A 36 -13.92 -3.46 1.89
N CYS A 37 -13.16 -2.92 2.84
CA CYS A 37 -12.64 -3.68 3.98
C CYS A 37 -13.72 -3.90 5.03
N VAL A 38 -13.86 -5.14 5.51
CA VAL A 38 -14.78 -5.53 6.59
C VAL A 38 -14.04 -5.98 7.86
N SER A 39 -12.76 -6.35 7.73
CA SER A 39 -11.94 -6.70 8.90
C SER A 39 -10.48 -6.32 8.68
N ALA A 40 -9.84 -5.78 9.71
CA ALA A 40 -8.45 -5.37 9.70
C ALA A 40 -7.73 -5.85 10.99
N ASP A 41 -6.64 -6.61 10.84
CA ASP A 41 -5.73 -6.99 11.91
C ASP A 41 -4.39 -6.32 11.68
N ILE A 42 -3.97 -5.45 12.60
CA ILE A 42 -2.79 -4.61 12.43
C ILE A 42 -1.77 -4.92 13.52
N LEU A 43 -0.61 -5.45 13.13
CA LEU A 43 0.56 -5.60 13.99
C LEU A 43 1.43 -4.35 13.86
N LEU A 44 1.67 -3.67 14.98
CA LEU A 44 2.52 -2.48 15.06
C LEU A 44 3.88 -2.85 15.66
N SER A 45 4.96 -2.26 15.13
CA SER A 45 6.33 -2.50 15.61
C SER A 45 7.02 -1.19 16.00
N GLY A 46 7.97 -1.28 16.93
CA GLY A 46 8.83 -0.18 17.35
C GLY A 46 8.06 1.02 17.93
N SER A 47 8.30 2.23 17.41
CA SER A 47 7.65 3.45 17.85
C SER A 47 6.14 3.41 17.61
N PHE A 48 5.69 2.84 16.49
CA PHE A 48 4.27 2.64 16.26
C PHE A 48 3.64 1.80 17.38
N ALA A 49 4.29 0.71 17.81
CA ALA A 49 3.77 -0.14 18.89
C ALA A 49 3.71 0.57 20.24
N SER A 50 4.73 1.39 20.56
CA SER A 50 4.84 2.04 21.88
C SER A 50 3.97 3.28 22.03
N THR A 51 3.65 3.99 20.94
CA THR A 51 3.02 5.32 21.01
C THR A 51 1.69 5.44 20.26
N TYR A 52 1.16 4.36 19.64
CA TYR A 52 0.04 4.44 18.70
C TYR A 52 -1.23 5.11 19.26
N LYS A 53 -1.56 4.87 20.54
CA LYS A 53 -2.72 5.51 21.18
C LYS A 53 -2.49 7.00 21.43
N GLY A 54 -1.30 7.36 21.94
CA GLY A 54 -0.96 8.74 22.30
C GLY A 54 -0.81 9.64 21.06
N HIS A 55 -0.25 9.13 19.99
CA HIS A 55 -0.07 9.86 18.73
C HIS A 55 -1.22 9.68 17.74
N GLY A 56 -2.21 8.84 18.03
CA GLY A 56 -3.36 8.58 17.17
C GLY A 56 -3.03 7.79 15.92
N THR A 57 -1.95 6.99 15.94
CA THR A 57 -1.55 6.15 14.80
C THR A 57 -2.62 5.12 14.43
N ASP A 58 -3.33 4.60 15.44
CA ASP A 58 -4.49 3.72 15.25
C ASP A 58 -5.60 4.41 14.44
N LYS A 59 -5.96 5.64 14.82
CA LYS A 59 -6.95 6.44 14.09
C LYS A 59 -6.51 6.75 12.67
N ALA A 60 -5.22 7.06 12.49
CA ALA A 60 -4.65 7.39 11.20
C ALA A 60 -4.64 6.18 10.24
N LEU A 61 -4.14 5.02 10.70
CA LEU A 61 -4.17 3.77 9.93
C LEU A 61 -5.61 3.37 9.57
N LEU A 62 -6.51 3.43 10.56
CA LEU A 62 -7.92 3.11 10.37
C LEU A 62 -8.58 4.03 9.36
N SER A 63 -8.28 5.33 9.40
CA SER A 63 -8.76 6.31 8.42
C SER A 63 -8.30 5.98 7.00
N GLY A 64 -7.03 5.62 6.84
CA GLY A 64 -6.49 5.16 5.55
C GLY A 64 -7.18 3.89 5.04
N ILE A 65 -7.40 2.88 5.91
CA ILE A 65 -8.14 1.66 5.57
C ILE A 65 -9.59 1.96 5.16
N MET A 66 -10.14 3.09 5.61
CA MET A 66 -11.46 3.58 5.19
C MET A 66 -11.42 4.54 3.99
N GLY A 67 -10.25 4.79 3.39
CA GLY A 67 -10.11 5.65 2.20
C GLY A 67 -10.12 7.14 2.48
N LEU A 68 -9.84 7.57 3.72
CA LEU A 68 -9.74 9.00 4.06
C LEU A 68 -8.34 9.54 3.74
N SER A 69 -8.26 10.85 3.46
CA SER A 69 -6.98 11.58 3.32
C SER A 69 -6.43 12.04 4.68
N SER A 70 -5.15 12.43 4.72
CA SER A 70 -4.47 12.83 5.97
C SER A 70 -4.98 14.15 6.56
N ASP A 71 -5.66 14.95 5.78
CA ASP A 71 -6.28 16.23 6.16
C ASP A 71 -7.78 16.12 6.48
N ASP A 72 -8.35 14.93 6.42
CA ASP A 72 -9.76 14.70 6.72
C ASP A 72 -10.04 14.82 8.22
N GLY A 73 -10.95 15.72 8.59
CA GLY A 73 -11.33 15.96 9.99
C GLY A 73 -11.88 14.72 10.72
N ARG A 74 -12.43 13.75 9.97
CA ARG A 74 -12.98 12.49 10.51
C ARG A 74 -11.93 11.55 11.08
N ILE A 75 -10.63 11.80 10.87
CA ILE A 75 -9.55 11.05 11.53
C ILE A 75 -9.73 11.06 13.06
N ARG A 76 -10.21 12.17 13.63
CA ARG A 76 -10.42 12.28 15.08
C ARG A 76 -11.43 11.29 15.63
N THR A 77 -12.43 10.96 14.82
CA THR A 77 -13.54 10.04 15.13
C THR A 77 -13.48 8.74 14.33
N ALA A 78 -12.29 8.32 13.89
CA ALA A 78 -12.12 7.15 13.03
C ALA A 78 -12.70 5.86 13.60
N TRP A 79 -12.66 5.67 14.91
CA TRP A 79 -13.25 4.51 15.58
C TRP A 79 -14.78 4.50 15.54
N ASP A 80 -15.43 5.67 15.62
CA ASP A 80 -16.89 5.78 15.51
C ASP A 80 -17.30 5.50 14.06
N LEU A 81 -16.58 6.09 13.11
CA LEU A 81 -16.79 5.82 11.68
C LEU A 81 -16.58 4.35 11.32
N ALA A 82 -15.59 3.67 11.91
CA ALA A 82 -15.38 2.24 11.71
C ALA A 82 -16.57 1.41 12.20
N ARG A 83 -17.12 1.75 13.37
CA ARG A 83 -18.35 1.09 13.88
C ARG A 83 -19.55 1.31 12.96
N GLU A 84 -19.76 2.55 12.51
CA GLU A 84 -20.83 2.87 11.54
C GLU A 84 -20.70 2.06 10.25
N ARG A 85 -19.45 1.87 9.77
CA ARG A 85 -19.13 1.08 8.58
C ARG A 85 -19.06 -0.43 8.83
N GLN A 86 -19.30 -0.90 10.07
CA GLN A 86 -19.20 -2.30 10.46
C GLN A 86 -17.81 -2.91 10.13
N LEU A 87 -16.74 -2.13 10.29
CA LEU A 87 -15.36 -2.55 10.10
C LEU A 87 -14.82 -3.08 11.43
N ASP A 88 -14.57 -4.38 11.51
CA ASP A 88 -13.90 -5.00 12.67
C ASP A 88 -12.41 -4.73 12.63
N CYS A 89 -11.86 -4.09 13.66
CA CYS A 89 -10.45 -3.68 13.71
C CYS A 89 -9.77 -4.13 14.98
N ARG A 90 -8.59 -4.73 14.82
CA ARG A 90 -7.72 -5.12 15.90
C ARG A 90 -6.32 -4.54 15.73
N PHE A 91 -5.82 -3.87 16.75
CA PHE A 91 -4.44 -3.41 16.82
C PHE A 91 -3.66 -4.21 17.84
N ARG A 92 -2.51 -4.73 17.45
CA ARG A 92 -1.62 -5.53 18.29
C ARG A 92 -0.24 -4.87 18.33
N PRO A 93 0.22 -4.32 19.45
CA PRO A 93 1.62 -3.96 19.61
C PRO A 93 2.47 -5.23 19.64
N GLY A 94 3.63 -5.20 18.96
CA GLY A 94 4.54 -6.32 18.86
C GLY A 94 5.90 -5.93 18.31
N SER A 95 6.62 -6.90 17.76
CA SER A 95 7.93 -6.69 17.14
C SER A 95 8.01 -7.41 15.80
N ILE A 96 8.57 -6.73 14.82
CA ILE A 96 8.93 -7.29 13.50
C ILE A 96 10.45 -7.19 13.41
N PRO A 97 11.19 -8.32 13.43
CA PRO A 97 12.64 -8.31 13.43
C PRO A 97 13.23 -7.54 12.24
N GLY A 98 14.18 -6.63 12.50
CA GLY A 98 14.87 -5.85 11.47
C GLY A 98 14.01 -4.74 10.82
N ALA A 99 12.77 -4.55 11.26
CA ALA A 99 11.89 -3.53 10.67
C ALA A 99 12.22 -2.12 11.18
N HIS A 100 11.87 -1.13 10.37
CA HIS A 100 11.91 0.28 10.76
C HIS A 100 11.00 0.54 11.99
N PRO A 101 11.34 1.47 12.91
CA PRO A 101 10.54 1.73 14.14
C PRO A 101 9.06 2.07 13.88
N ASN A 102 8.71 2.64 12.74
CA ASN A 102 7.34 2.99 12.38
C ASN A 102 6.74 2.00 11.38
N THR A 103 6.90 0.71 11.62
CA THR A 103 6.38 -0.35 10.74
C THR A 103 5.03 -0.84 11.23
N ALA A 104 4.13 -1.07 10.27
CA ALA A 104 2.88 -1.80 10.46
C ALA A 104 2.81 -2.97 9.46
N ARG A 105 2.32 -4.12 9.95
CA ARG A 105 1.83 -5.22 9.11
C ARG A 105 0.32 -5.22 9.21
N ILE A 106 -0.32 -5.01 8.07
CA ILE A 106 -1.76 -4.76 7.94
C ILE A 106 -2.36 -5.93 7.17
N THR A 107 -3.14 -6.74 7.84
CA THR A 107 -3.91 -7.83 7.20
C THR A 107 -5.35 -7.38 7.07
N LEU A 108 -5.85 -7.30 5.84
CA LEU A 108 -7.21 -6.88 5.52
C LEU A 108 -8.02 -8.04 4.97
N ARG A 109 -9.33 -8.01 5.25
CA ARG A 109 -10.32 -8.86 4.60
C ARG A 109 -11.45 -8.00 4.04
N GLY A 110 -11.77 -8.24 2.78
CA GLY A 110 -12.85 -7.57 2.05
C GLY A 110 -14.20 -8.27 2.18
N GLU A 111 -15.22 -7.63 1.66
CA GLU A 111 -16.61 -8.10 1.72
C GLU A 111 -16.85 -9.35 0.87
N THR A 112 -16.05 -9.58 -0.20
CA THR A 112 -16.12 -10.80 -1.01
C THR A 112 -15.34 -11.98 -0.39
N GLY A 113 -14.63 -11.74 0.72
CA GLY A 113 -13.74 -12.69 1.36
C GLY A 113 -12.28 -12.64 0.86
N LYS A 114 -11.96 -11.76 -0.10
CA LYS A 114 -10.57 -11.49 -0.51
C LYS A 114 -9.76 -11.03 0.69
N THR A 115 -8.50 -11.46 0.78
CA THR A 115 -7.57 -11.04 1.83
C THR A 115 -6.30 -10.49 1.21
N CYS A 116 -5.64 -9.56 1.90
CA CYS A 116 -4.28 -9.15 1.58
C CYS A 116 -3.50 -8.85 2.87
N GLU A 117 -2.19 -9.02 2.82
CA GLU A 117 -1.26 -8.62 3.88
C GLU A 117 -0.24 -7.63 3.32
N VAL A 118 -0.12 -6.47 3.94
CA VAL A 118 0.82 -5.43 3.56
C VAL A 118 1.72 -5.09 4.73
N GLU A 119 3.03 -5.16 4.53
CA GLU A 119 4.03 -4.69 5.50
C GLU A 119 4.74 -3.47 4.95
N GLY A 120 4.69 -2.39 5.70
CA GLY A 120 5.31 -1.14 5.31
C GLY A 120 5.65 -0.24 6.49
N ALA A 121 6.49 0.73 6.24
CA ALA A 121 6.95 1.68 7.24
C ALA A 121 6.68 3.12 6.83
N SER A 122 6.37 3.98 7.80
CA SER A 122 6.42 5.42 7.64
C SER A 122 7.85 5.90 7.88
N ILE A 123 8.48 6.45 6.84
CA ILE A 123 9.91 6.83 6.84
C ILE A 123 10.13 8.32 7.08
N GLY A 124 9.09 9.07 7.46
CA GLY A 124 9.17 10.51 7.78
C GLY A 124 8.56 11.40 6.70
N GLY A 125 8.18 12.63 7.07
CA GLY A 125 7.60 13.61 6.15
C GLY A 125 6.28 13.19 5.47
N GLY A 126 5.58 12.18 6.00
CA GLY A 126 4.42 11.57 5.33
C GLY A 126 4.78 10.56 4.23
N SER A 127 6.07 10.30 4.04
CA SER A 127 6.56 9.27 3.10
C SER A 127 6.48 7.89 3.72
N ILE A 128 6.26 6.89 2.87
CA ILE A 128 6.18 5.49 3.27
C ILE A 128 7.09 4.62 2.41
N MET A 129 7.38 3.43 2.90
CA MET A 129 8.04 2.37 2.15
C MET A 129 7.28 1.07 2.39
N ILE A 130 6.77 0.46 1.33
CA ILE A 130 6.15 -0.86 1.38
C ILE A 130 7.24 -1.90 1.11
N HIS A 131 7.35 -2.88 1.99
CA HIS A 131 8.40 -3.91 1.96
C HIS A 131 7.88 -5.28 1.55
N ARG A 132 6.61 -5.58 1.85
CA ARG A 132 5.99 -6.87 1.50
C ARG A 132 4.53 -6.70 1.14
N VAL A 133 4.06 -7.51 0.19
CA VAL A 133 2.65 -7.71 -0.13
C VAL A 133 2.43 -9.22 -0.25
N ASP A 134 1.53 -9.77 0.54
CA ASP A 134 1.20 -11.21 0.59
C ASP A 134 2.45 -12.11 0.73
N GLY A 135 3.36 -11.71 1.62
CA GLY A 135 4.62 -12.39 1.88
C GLY A 135 5.73 -12.19 0.83
N LEU A 136 5.42 -11.61 -0.34
CA LEU A 136 6.38 -11.33 -1.40
C LEU A 136 7.10 -10.01 -1.14
N ALA A 137 8.42 -10.00 -1.30
CA ALA A 137 9.22 -8.79 -1.14
C ALA A 137 8.96 -7.82 -2.29
N VAL A 138 8.63 -6.59 -1.94
CA VAL A 138 8.45 -5.46 -2.86
C VAL A 138 9.19 -4.25 -2.27
N ASN A 139 9.37 -3.18 -3.05
CA ASN A 139 10.01 -1.98 -2.53
C ASN A 139 9.52 -0.75 -3.29
N PHE A 140 8.46 -0.11 -2.79
CA PHE A 140 7.91 1.09 -3.40
C PHE A 140 7.40 2.11 -2.35
N THR A 141 7.39 3.37 -2.76
CA THR A 141 7.14 4.50 -1.83
C THR A 141 5.68 4.96 -1.82
N GLY A 142 4.87 4.53 -2.78
CA GLY A 142 3.53 5.06 -3.01
C GLY A 142 3.53 6.57 -3.36
N GLN A 143 4.66 7.12 -3.82
CA GLN A 143 4.75 8.50 -4.32
C GLN A 143 4.45 8.60 -5.81
N SER A 144 4.52 7.48 -6.51
CA SER A 144 4.21 7.33 -7.93
C SER A 144 3.05 6.37 -8.13
N HIS A 145 2.40 6.44 -9.28
CA HIS A 145 1.48 5.41 -9.70
C HIS A 145 2.21 4.08 -9.75
N THR A 146 1.67 3.05 -9.11
CA THR A 146 2.36 1.75 -8.98
C THR A 146 1.49 0.63 -9.53
N LEU A 147 2.07 -0.18 -10.42
CA LEU A 147 1.51 -1.43 -10.89
C LEU A 147 2.19 -2.59 -10.16
N LEU A 148 1.41 -3.40 -9.47
CA LEU A 148 1.83 -4.68 -8.92
C LEU A 148 1.18 -5.78 -9.76
N ILE A 149 1.99 -6.61 -10.41
CA ILE A 149 1.51 -7.64 -11.34
C ILE A 149 2.05 -8.99 -10.89
N ARG A 150 1.15 -9.86 -10.44
CA ARG A 150 1.45 -11.27 -10.17
C ARG A 150 1.35 -12.04 -11.48
N HIS A 151 2.37 -12.82 -11.79
CA HIS A 151 2.42 -13.56 -13.05
C HIS A 151 3.19 -14.87 -12.91
N GLN A 152 3.00 -15.78 -13.87
CA GLN A 152 3.85 -16.94 -14.06
C GLN A 152 5.25 -16.50 -14.51
N ASP A 153 6.31 -16.98 -13.83
CA ASP A 153 7.71 -16.72 -14.24
C ASP A 153 8.04 -17.47 -15.53
N ALA A 154 7.75 -16.85 -16.66
CA ALA A 154 7.93 -17.40 -18.00
C ALA A 154 8.63 -16.40 -18.92
N PRO A 155 9.40 -16.89 -19.92
CA PRO A 155 9.95 -16.03 -20.95
C PRO A 155 8.87 -15.21 -21.66
N GLY A 156 9.14 -13.92 -21.88
CA GLY A 156 8.22 -13.00 -22.55
C GLY A 156 7.21 -12.29 -21.65
N ALA A 157 6.96 -12.73 -20.41
CA ALA A 157 5.97 -12.10 -19.53
C ALA A 157 6.28 -10.62 -19.27
N ILE A 158 7.52 -10.29 -18.94
CA ILE A 158 7.96 -8.90 -18.71
C ILE A 158 7.82 -8.10 -20.02
N ALA A 159 8.33 -8.64 -21.13
CA ALA A 159 8.30 -7.96 -22.44
C ALA A 159 6.86 -7.63 -22.87
N ALA A 160 5.92 -8.55 -22.69
CA ALA A 160 4.52 -8.34 -23.04
C ALA A 160 3.91 -7.16 -22.28
N VAL A 161 4.15 -7.06 -20.97
CA VAL A 161 3.64 -5.96 -20.15
C VAL A 161 4.33 -4.64 -20.51
N THR A 162 5.67 -4.63 -20.58
CA THR A 162 6.42 -3.39 -20.87
C THR A 162 6.16 -2.86 -22.28
N ASN A 163 5.94 -3.72 -23.27
CA ASN A 163 5.55 -3.30 -24.61
C ASN A 163 4.17 -2.61 -24.60
N LEU A 164 3.17 -3.19 -23.91
CA LEU A 164 1.86 -2.54 -23.78
C LEU A 164 1.94 -1.18 -23.11
N LEU A 165 2.77 -1.02 -22.07
CA LEU A 165 2.99 0.27 -21.43
C LEU A 165 3.63 1.27 -22.42
N ALA A 166 4.68 0.85 -23.13
CA ALA A 166 5.37 1.69 -24.11
C ALA A 166 4.46 2.12 -25.29
N GLU A 167 3.67 1.21 -25.85
CA GLU A 167 2.70 1.48 -26.90
C GLU A 167 1.62 2.49 -26.49
N ASN A 168 1.34 2.58 -25.18
CA ASN A 168 0.40 3.55 -24.62
C ASN A 168 1.08 4.80 -24.03
N GLY A 169 2.38 5.00 -24.31
CA GLY A 169 3.12 6.19 -23.88
C GLY A 169 3.36 6.26 -22.35
N ILE A 170 3.28 5.14 -21.65
CA ILE A 170 3.54 5.06 -20.22
C ILE A 170 5.03 4.78 -19.98
N ASN A 171 5.70 5.74 -19.37
CA ASN A 171 7.11 5.59 -18.98
C ASN A 171 7.22 4.92 -17.61
N ILE A 172 8.22 4.03 -17.46
CA ILE A 172 8.53 3.29 -16.22
C ILE A 172 9.68 4.02 -15.52
N GLY A 173 9.42 4.59 -14.34
CA GLY A 173 10.42 5.26 -13.51
C GLY A 173 11.22 4.30 -12.63
N SER A 174 10.57 3.22 -12.16
CA SER A 174 11.20 2.18 -11.34
C SER A 174 10.62 0.82 -11.69
N PHE A 175 11.46 -0.21 -11.65
CA PHE A 175 11.06 -1.59 -11.91
C PHE A 175 11.76 -2.54 -10.95
N SER A 176 11.01 -3.47 -10.39
CA SER A 176 11.57 -4.62 -9.68
C SER A 176 10.81 -5.90 -9.99
N LEU A 177 11.54 -7.02 -9.96
CA LEU A 177 10.99 -8.36 -10.14
C LEU A 177 11.41 -9.24 -8.97
N THR A 178 10.45 -9.85 -8.31
CA THR A 178 10.70 -10.83 -7.24
C THR A 178 10.01 -12.13 -7.60
N ARG A 179 10.71 -13.24 -7.43
CA ARG A 179 10.16 -14.59 -7.61
C ARG A 179 10.53 -15.49 -6.44
N ALA A 180 9.61 -16.35 -6.03
CA ALA A 180 9.86 -17.34 -4.99
C ALA A 180 10.76 -18.48 -5.50
N LYS A 181 10.51 -18.95 -6.74
CA LYS A 181 11.30 -20.01 -7.42
C LYS A 181 11.23 -19.82 -8.93
N LYS A 182 12.25 -20.33 -9.63
CA LYS A 182 12.30 -20.37 -11.10
C LYS A 182 11.07 -21.11 -11.66
N GLY A 183 10.38 -20.47 -12.61
CA GLY A 183 9.19 -21.02 -13.25
C GLY A 183 7.95 -21.07 -12.36
N GLY A 184 7.97 -20.46 -11.18
CA GLY A 184 6.83 -20.36 -10.28
C GLY A 184 6.10 -19.01 -10.42
N GLU A 185 5.48 -18.56 -9.32
CA GLU A 185 4.92 -17.22 -9.26
C GLU A 185 6.01 -16.17 -9.11
N ALA A 186 5.81 -15.05 -9.78
CA ALA A 186 6.63 -13.86 -9.66
C ALA A 186 5.74 -12.62 -9.52
N VAL A 187 6.31 -11.57 -8.93
CA VAL A 187 5.71 -10.24 -8.87
C VAL A 187 6.62 -9.25 -9.57
N MET A 188 6.11 -8.58 -10.57
CA MET A 188 6.74 -7.37 -11.11
C MET A 188 6.05 -6.15 -10.52
N MET A 189 6.85 -5.23 -10.02
CA MET A 189 6.44 -3.94 -9.50
C MET A 189 7.03 -2.86 -10.40
N MET A 190 6.17 -1.94 -10.84
CA MET A 190 6.56 -0.82 -11.70
C MET A 190 5.96 0.46 -11.14
N GLU A 191 6.80 1.45 -10.87
CA GLU A 191 6.36 2.83 -10.67
C GLU A 191 6.35 3.52 -12.04
N VAL A 192 5.21 4.15 -12.37
CA VAL A 192 4.98 4.75 -13.69
C VAL A 192 4.67 6.24 -13.56
N ASP A 193 5.05 7.02 -14.58
CA ASP A 193 4.92 8.48 -14.54
C ASP A 193 3.47 8.94 -14.70
N ASN A 194 2.67 8.22 -15.49
CA ASN A 194 1.29 8.56 -15.78
C ASN A 194 0.33 7.45 -15.33
N GLU A 195 -0.90 7.82 -15.00
CA GLU A 195 -1.97 6.88 -14.66
C GLU A 195 -2.35 6.04 -15.89
N PRO A 196 -2.21 4.70 -15.86
CA PRO A 196 -2.69 3.84 -16.93
C PRO A 196 -4.22 3.91 -17.00
N CYS A 197 -4.77 4.04 -18.22
CA CYS A 197 -6.22 4.02 -18.39
C CYS A 197 -6.80 2.62 -18.08
N GLN A 198 -8.09 2.57 -17.81
CA GLN A 198 -8.76 1.30 -17.47
C GLN A 198 -8.63 0.26 -18.59
N GLU A 199 -8.73 0.69 -19.86
CA GLU A 199 -8.58 -0.20 -21.00
C GLU A 199 -7.19 -0.86 -21.06
N LEU A 200 -6.13 -0.10 -20.76
CA LEU A 200 -4.77 -0.63 -20.69
C LEU A 200 -4.63 -1.65 -19.55
N ASN A 201 -5.18 -1.35 -18.38
CA ASN A 201 -5.16 -2.27 -17.25
C ASN A 201 -5.88 -3.59 -17.60
N GLU A 202 -7.00 -3.54 -18.31
CA GLU A 202 -7.71 -4.75 -18.76
C GLU A 202 -6.89 -5.53 -19.80
N LYS A 203 -6.25 -4.84 -20.77
CA LYS A 203 -5.35 -5.51 -21.73
C LYS A 203 -4.20 -6.23 -21.03
N ILE A 204 -3.61 -5.62 -19.99
CA ILE A 204 -2.54 -6.27 -19.21
C ILE A 204 -3.08 -7.51 -18.48
N ARG A 205 -4.27 -7.43 -17.87
CA ARG A 205 -4.90 -8.58 -17.19
C ARG A 205 -5.15 -9.77 -18.10
N LEU A 206 -5.40 -9.51 -19.39
CA LEU A 206 -5.67 -10.54 -20.38
C LEU A 206 -4.40 -11.18 -20.98
N LEU A 207 -3.20 -10.67 -20.66
CA LEU A 207 -1.96 -11.27 -21.15
C LEU A 207 -1.75 -12.68 -20.59
N PRO A 208 -1.22 -13.61 -21.40
CA PRO A 208 -0.93 -14.96 -20.94
C PRO A 208 -0.02 -14.98 -19.71
N GLY A 209 -0.40 -15.75 -18.73
CA GLY A 209 0.37 -15.93 -17.48
C GLY A 209 0.22 -14.80 -16.46
N ILE A 210 -0.52 -13.73 -16.74
CA ILE A 210 -0.89 -12.74 -15.72
C ILE A 210 -1.99 -13.31 -14.84
N MET A 211 -1.77 -13.29 -13.52
CA MET A 211 -2.70 -13.81 -12.52
C MET A 211 -3.50 -12.69 -11.87
N GLU A 212 -2.83 -11.56 -11.59
CA GLU A 212 -3.44 -10.41 -10.93
C GLU A 212 -2.69 -9.13 -11.32
N LEU A 213 -3.45 -8.06 -11.51
CA LEU A 213 -2.92 -6.70 -11.63
C LEU A 213 -3.60 -5.81 -10.60
N ILE A 214 -2.81 -5.21 -9.74
CA ILE A 214 -3.23 -4.22 -8.76
C ILE A 214 -2.63 -2.88 -9.19
N PHE A 215 -3.49 -1.88 -9.33
CA PHE A 215 -3.07 -0.50 -9.58
C PHE A 215 -3.25 0.32 -8.32
N ILE A 216 -2.15 0.91 -7.85
CA ILE A 216 -2.12 1.81 -6.69
C ILE A 216 -1.95 3.22 -7.23
N LYS A 217 -3.00 4.01 -7.09
CA LYS A 217 -3.00 5.42 -7.50
C LYS A 217 -2.21 6.26 -6.50
N ARG A 218 -1.38 7.15 -7.04
CA ARG A 218 -0.70 8.18 -6.26
C ARG A 218 -1.69 9.13 -5.59
#